data_d86c83ddcb3e1b43f616495e2ed8c4b0
#
_entry.id   d86c83ddcb3e1b43f616495e2ed8c4b0
#
_cell.length_a   1.000
_cell.length_b   1.000
_cell.length_c   1.000
_cell.angle_alpha   90.00
_cell.angle_beta   90.00
_cell.angle_gamma   90.00
#
_symmetry.space_group_name_H-M   'P 1'
#
loop_
_entity.id
_entity.type
_entity.pdbx_description
1 polymer ?
#
loop_
_entity_poly.entity_id
_entity_poly.type
_entity_poly.pdbx_seq_one_letter_code
_entity_poly.pdbx_strand_id
1 'polypeptide(L)'
;MRTAWTLCVLLLALGCDPISMLPGGALSGTVRPAPADWSFTDSVEIVQLETRPEDPYSVNIWGVAARGAFYVASGRGESNAWAQHISEDPRVRLRVNEDLYELRAERTDDPSEREAFAEAAHRKYDFELSEEQEAQGILFRLVPR
;
A
#
# COMPACT_ATOMS: atom_id res chain seq x y z
N MET A 1 -4.13 30.58 49.24
CA MET A 1 -3.11 30.12 48.27
C MET A 1 -3.73 29.01 47.43
N ARG A 2 -4.11 29.33 46.22
CA ARG A 2 -4.72 28.37 45.29
C ARG A 2 -3.71 28.09 44.18
N THR A 3 -3.03 26.95 44.24
CA THR A 3 -2.13 26.47 43.18
C THR A 3 -2.98 25.84 42.07
N ALA A 4 -3.08 26.57 40.96
CA ALA A 4 -3.67 26.06 39.74
C ALA A 4 -2.66 25.09 39.06
N TRP A 5 -3.02 23.82 39.05
CA TRP A 5 -2.31 22.82 38.26
C TRP A 5 -2.81 22.93 36.80
N THR A 6 -2.00 23.50 35.94
CA THR A 6 -2.24 23.51 34.52
C THR A 6 -1.89 22.11 33.99
N LEU A 7 -2.94 21.31 33.73
CA LEU A 7 -2.82 20.02 33.07
C LEU A 7 -2.52 20.28 31.59
N CYS A 8 -1.24 20.13 31.22
CA CYS A 8 -0.81 20.19 29.83
C CYS A 8 -1.24 18.86 29.17
N VAL A 9 -2.37 18.87 28.47
CA VAL A 9 -2.80 17.73 27.65
C VAL A 9 -1.95 17.72 26.40
N LEU A 10 -0.94 16.86 26.41
CA LEU A 10 -0.11 16.54 25.23
C LEU A 10 -1.00 15.70 24.31
N LEU A 11 -1.59 16.32 23.30
CA LEU A 11 -2.23 15.62 22.19
C LEU A 11 -1.14 14.91 21.38
N LEU A 12 -0.87 13.68 21.76
CA LEU A 12 -0.17 12.73 20.89
C LEU A 12 -1.06 12.49 19.66
N ALA A 13 -0.68 13.05 18.54
CA ALA A 13 -1.21 12.67 17.24
C ALA A 13 -0.76 11.21 16.99
N LEU A 14 -1.53 10.28 17.53
CA LEU A 14 -1.39 8.86 17.22
C LEU A 14 -1.85 8.69 15.79
N GLY A 15 -0.89 8.59 14.87
CA GLY A 15 -1.16 8.05 13.54
C GLY A 15 -1.80 6.67 13.74
N CYS A 16 -3.06 6.53 13.33
CA CYS A 16 -3.73 5.23 13.42
C CYS A 16 -3.27 4.37 12.25
N ASP A 17 -2.31 3.50 12.51
CA ASP A 17 -1.94 2.46 11.55
C ASP A 17 -3.14 1.55 11.26
N PRO A 18 -3.25 0.99 10.04
CA PRO A 18 -4.29 0.04 9.72
C PRO A 18 -4.11 -1.23 10.56
N ILE A 19 -5.19 -1.72 11.16
CA ILE A 19 -5.18 -2.91 12.00
C ILE A 19 -5.93 -4.03 11.28
N SER A 20 -5.21 -5.09 10.89
CA SER A 20 -5.79 -6.21 10.15
C SER A 20 -6.53 -5.73 8.89
N MET A 21 -7.84 -5.91 8.80
CA MET A 21 -8.67 -5.47 7.67
C MET A 21 -9.30 -4.08 7.89
N LEU A 22 -9.07 -3.44 9.03
CA LEU A 22 -9.58 -2.10 9.30
C LEU A 22 -8.63 -1.05 8.70
N PRO A 23 -9.15 -0.08 7.96
CA PRO A 23 -8.33 0.99 7.42
C PRO A 23 -7.82 1.90 8.53
N GLY A 24 -6.64 2.46 8.28
CA GLY A 24 -6.02 3.49 9.11
C GLY A 24 -5.97 4.84 8.42
N GLY A 25 -5.32 5.80 9.06
CA GLY A 25 -5.05 7.14 8.55
C GLY A 25 -3.63 7.26 7.99
N ALA A 26 -2.97 8.37 8.30
CA ALA A 26 -1.61 8.64 7.85
C ALA A 26 -0.61 7.63 8.40
N LEU A 27 0.20 7.06 7.52
CA LEU A 27 1.31 6.19 7.89
C LEU A 27 2.50 7.02 8.41
N SER A 28 3.13 6.53 9.45
CA SER A 28 4.40 7.04 9.96
C SER A 28 5.57 6.17 9.51
N GLY A 29 6.77 6.72 9.46
CA GLY A 29 7.98 5.99 9.12
C GLY A 29 9.08 6.90 8.58
N THR A 30 10.20 6.30 8.19
CA THR A 30 11.33 7.01 7.61
C THR A 30 11.17 7.09 6.10
N VAL A 31 11.06 8.30 5.54
CA VAL A 31 10.96 8.47 4.09
C VAL A 31 12.29 8.08 3.43
N ARG A 32 12.20 7.20 2.45
CA ARG A 32 13.32 6.70 1.66
C ARG A 32 13.08 6.92 0.17
N PRO A 33 14.14 7.10 -0.62
CA PRO A 33 14.02 7.06 -2.07
C PRO A 33 13.55 5.65 -2.51
N ALA A 34 12.75 5.61 -3.58
CA ALA A 34 12.31 4.34 -4.15
C ALA A 34 13.53 3.50 -4.59
N PRO A 35 13.63 2.25 -4.20
CA PRO A 35 14.74 1.39 -4.61
C PRO A 35 14.62 1.00 -6.08
N ALA A 36 15.76 0.69 -6.71
CA ALA A 36 15.78 0.13 -8.05
C ALA A 36 15.35 -1.35 -8.10
N ASP A 37 15.45 -2.03 -6.97
CA ASP A 37 15.07 -3.44 -6.80
C ASP A 37 14.24 -3.61 -5.52
N TRP A 38 13.09 -4.24 -5.67
CA TRP A 38 12.13 -4.49 -4.61
C TRP A 38 12.21 -5.91 -4.03
N SER A 39 13.17 -6.73 -4.43
CA SER A 39 13.27 -8.15 -4.02
C SER A 39 13.40 -8.34 -2.51
N PHE A 40 13.90 -7.35 -1.76
CA PHE A 40 13.96 -7.40 -0.31
C PHE A 40 12.57 -7.54 0.35
N THR A 41 11.50 -7.19 -0.39
CA THR A 41 10.12 -7.33 0.08
C THR A 41 9.60 -8.77 0.00
N ASP A 42 10.32 -9.69 -0.62
CA ASP A 42 9.89 -11.09 -0.75
C ASP A 42 9.73 -11.77 0.62
N SER A 43 10.46 -11.31 1.63
CA SER A 43 10.35 -11.77 3.01
C SER A 43 9.32 -11.00 3.86
N VAL A 44 8.67 -9.98 3.30
CA VAL A 44 7.68 -9.14 3.99
C VAL A 44 6.29 -9.52 3.53
N GLU A 45 5.54 -10.22 4.39
CA GLU A 45 4.21 -10.73 4.04
C GLU A 45 3.18 -9.61 3.81
N ILE A 46 3.14 -8.64 4.71
CA ILE A 46 2.18 -7.54 4.70
C ILE A 46 2.90 -6.21 4.59
N VAL A 47 2.44 -5.38 3.68
CA VAL A 47 2.84 -3.97 3.56
C VAL A 47 1.63 -3.07 3.81
N GLN A 48 1.86 -1.77 4.04
CA GLN A 48 0.79 -0.80 4.17
C GLN A 48 0.79 0.15 2.98
N LEU A 49 -0.37 0.34 2.39
CA LEU A 49 -0.60 1.28 1.30
C LEU A 49 -1.46 2.44 1.78
N GLU A 50 -0.96 3.65 1.63
CA GLU A 50 -1.69 4.89 1.93
C GLU A 50 -2.09 5.59 0.64
N THR A 51 -3.34 5.98 0.57
CA THR A 51 -3.95 6.73 -0.54
C THR A 51 -4.51 8.05 -0.02
N ARG A 52 -4.92 8.95 -0.90
CA ARG A 52 -5.51 10.26 -0.58
C ARG A 52 -4.59 11.08 0.34
N PRO A 53 -3.47 11.63 -0.15
CA PRO A 53 -2.49 12.32 0.69
C PRO A 53 -3.06 13.52 1.48
N GLU A 54 -4.16 14.13 1.01
CA GLU A 54 -4.83 15.26 1.68
C GLU A 54 -5.78 14.82 2.82
N ASP A 55 -6.27 13.57 2.77
CA ASP A 55 -7.09 12.94 3.78
C ASP A 55 -6.72 11.45 3.87
N PRO A 56 -5.58 11.13 4.51
CA PRO A 56 -4.94 9.83 4.41
C PRO A 56 -5.83 8.66 4.80
N TYR A 57 -5.81 7.65 3.95
CA TYR A 57 -6.48 6.36 4.14
C TYR A 57 -5.48 5.24 3.86
N SER A 58 -5.24 4.38 4.82
CA SER A 58 -4.26 3.30 4.69
C SER A 58 -4.86 1.93 4.94
N VAL A 59 -4.30 0.93 4.27
CA VAL A 59 -4.70 -0.47 4.38
C VAL A 59 -3.49 -1.38 4.49
N ASN A 60 -3.66 -2.51 5.17
CA ASN A 60 -2.75 -3.65 5.06
C ASN A 60 -3.06 -4.39 3.76
N ILE A 61 -2.04 -4.69 2.98
CA ILE A 61 -2.19 -5.28 1.67
C ILE A 61 -1.05 -6.24 1.36
N TRP A 62 -1.32 -7.22 0.51
CA TRP A 62 -0.31 -8.01 -0.14
C TRP A 62 0.29 -7.25 -1.31
N GLY A 63 1.59 -7.44 -1.52
CA GLY A 63 2.26 -6.89 -2.67
C GLY A 63 3.47 -7.72 -3.04
N VAL A 64 3.86 -7.63 -4.28
CA VAL A 64 4.95 -8.43 -4.83
C VAL A 64 5.93 -7.58 -5.63
N ALA A 65 7.19 -7.96 -5.55
CA ALA A 65 8.23 -7.48 -6.44
C ALA A 65 8.24 -8.33 -7.71
N ALA A 66 8.20 -7.68 -8.86
CA ALA A 66 8.37 -8.33 -10.15
C ALA A 66 8.96 -7.33 -11.15
N ARG A 67 9.84 -7.79 -12.03
CA ARG A 67 10.41 -6.99 -13.13
C ARG A 67 11.00 -5.63 -12.70
N GLY A 68 11.58 -5.57 -11.50
CA GLY A 68 12.17 -4.35 -10.95
C GLY A 68 11.20 -3.33 -10.40
N ALA A 69 9.90 -3.64 -10.35
CA ALA A 69 8.86 -2.79 -9.77
C ALA A 69 8.13 -3.51 -8.63
N PHE A 70 7.36 -2.74 -7.86
CA PHE A 70 6.45 -3.29 -6.85
C PHE A 70 5.01 -3.19 -7.35
N TYR A 71 4.25 -4.25 -7.12
CA TYR A 71 2.87 -4.37 -7.58
C TYR A 71 1.91 -4.65 -6.44
N VAL A 72 0.75 -4.04 -6.51
CA VAL A 72 -0.41 -4.34 -5.68
C VAL A 72 -1.63 -4.58 -6.56
N ALA A 73 -2.55 -5.42 -6.11
CA ALA A 73 -3.74 -5.72 -6.88
C ALA A 73 -5.01 -5.63 -6.05
N SER A 74 -6.07 -5.12 -6.66
CA SER A 74 -7.43 -5.18 -6.13
C SER A 74 -8.18 -6.32 -6.80
N GLY A 75 -8.34 -7.45 -6.11
CA GLY A 75 -9.04 -8.63 -6.65
C GLY A 75 -10.53 -8.40 -6.88
N ARG A 76 -11.12 -7.37 -6.23
CA ARG A 76 -12.52 -6.96 -6.41
C ARG A 76 -12.66 -5.68 -7.23
N GLY A 77 -11.64 -5.33 -8.00
CA GLY A 77 -11.65 -4.15 -8.85
C GLY A 77 -11.87 -2.87 -8.05
N GLU A 78 -12.74 -2.01 -8.54
CA GLU A 78 -13.08 -0.74 -7.90
C GLU A 78 -13.99 -0.87 -6.67
N SER A 79 -14.40 -2.07 -6.27
CA SER A 79 -15.14 -2.28 -5.02
C SER A 79 -14.30 -2.02 -3.78
N ASN A 80 -12.97 -2.03 -3.89
CA ASN A 80 -12.07 -1.62 -2.82
C ASN A 80 -11.89 -0.10 -2.81
N ALA A 81 -12.13 0.54 -1.67
CA ALA A 81 -12.03 1.98 -1.53
C ALA A 81 -10.66 2.55 -1.93
N TRP A 82 -9.57 1.87 -1.54
CA TRP A 82 -8.23 2.31 -1.89
C TRP A 82 -7.97 2.31 -3.41
N ALA A 83 -8.58 1.37 -4.17
CA ALA A 83 -8.47 1.35 -5.62
C ALA A 83 -9.23 2.52 -6.27
N GLN A 84 -10.40 2.88 -5.73
CA GLN A 84 -11.12 4.08 -6.15
C GLN A 84 -10.31 5.34 -5.88
N HIS A 85 -9.69 5.45 -4.70
CA HIS A 85 -8.85 6.60 -4.35
C HIS A 85 -7.70 6.78 -5.34
N ILE A 86 -7.04 5.69 -5.77
CA ILE A 86 -5.98 5.75 -6.77
C ILE A 86 -6.50 6.26 -8.12
N SER A 87 -7.72 5.91 -8.50
CA SER A 87 -8.33 6.40 -9.74
C SER A 87 -8.56 7.91 -9.71
N GLU A 88 -8.80 8.49 -8.54
CA GLU A 88 -8.98 9.93 -8.34
C GLU A 88 -7.64 10.66 -8.16
N ASP A 89 -6.73 10.07 -7.39
CA ASP A 89 -5.39 10.60 -7.11
C ASP A 89 -4.38 9.45 -7.04
N PRO A 90 -3.48 9.32 -8.04
CA PRO A 90 -2.55 8.20 -8.12
C PRO A 90 -1.39 8.28 -7.12
N ARG A 91 -1.27 9.36 -6.35
CA ARG A 91 -0.22 9.50 -5.34
C ARG A 91 -0.48 8.55 -4.18
N VAL A 92 0.51 7.73 -3.88
CA VAL A 92 0.45 6.77 -2.78
C VAL A 92 1.71 6.83 -1.93
N ARG A 93 1.63 6.31 -0.72
CA ARG A 93 2.79 5.97 0.09
C ARG A 93 2.75 4.49 0.43
N LEU A 94 3.85 3.81 0.22
CA LEU A 94 4.03 2.42 0.59
C LEU A 94 4.93 2.36 1.81
N ARG A 95 4.46 1.71 2.88
CA ARG A 95 5.30 1.39 4.03
C ARG A 95 5.68 -0.08 3.98
N VAL A 96 6.99 -0.32 3.99
CA VAL A 96 7.57 -1.64 4.14
C VAL A 96 8.41 -1.62 5.42
N ASN A 97 8.01 -2.38 6.42
CA ASN A 97 8.53 -2.29 7.79
C ASN A 97 8.39 -0.85 8.34
N GLU A 98 9.50 -0.15 8.57
CA GLU A 98 9.52 1.23 9.08
C GLU A 98 9.82 2.27 8.00
N ASP A 99 10.11 1.84 6.79
CA ASP A 99 10.45 2.72 5.67
C ASP A 99 9.22 3.09 4.84
N LEU A 100 9.09 4.37 4.53
CA LEU A 100 8.05 4.95 3.68
C LEU A 100 8.61 5.32 2.32
N TYR A 101 7.93 4.92 1.28
CA TYR A 101 8.25 5.23 -0.10
C TYR A 101 7.13 6.06 -0.73
N GLU A 102 7.45 7.24 -1.21
CA GLU A 102 6.51 8.10 -1.93
C GLU A 102 6.47 7.70 -3.40
N LEU A 103 5.33 7.16 -3.83
CA LEU A 103 5.17 6.52 -5.12
C LEU A 103 3.91 7.04 -5.83
N ARG A 104 3.81 6.67 -7.10
CA ARG A 104 2.61 6.83 -7.89
C ARG A 104 2.13 5.46 -8.36
N ALA A 105 0.85 5.19 -8.21
CA ALA A 105 0.24 3.95 -8.69
C ALA A 105 -0.23 4.13 -10.14
N GLU A 106 0.25 3.28 -11.02
CA GLU A 106 -0.12 3.24 -12.43
C GLU A 106 -0.89 1.94 -12.69
N ARG A 107 -2.14 2.06 -13.13
CA ARG A 107 -2.91 0.90 -13.58
C ARG A 107 -2.23 0.30 -14.81
N THR A 108 -2.09 -1.01 -14.81
CA THR A 108 -1.58 -1.75 -15.96
C THR A 108 -2.51 -2.90 -16.35
N ASP A 109 -2.76 -3.01 -17.64
CA ASP A 109 -3.48 -4.11 -18.25
C ASP A 109 -2.57 -4.92 -19.19
N ASP A 110 -1.25 -4.67 -19.14
CA ASP A 110 -0.25 -5.38 -19.92
C ASP A 110 -0.21 -6.87 -19.54
N PRO A 111 -0.46 -7.79 -20.49
CA PRO A 111 -0.52 -9.22 -20.19
C PRO A 111 0.78 -9.76 -19.57
N SER A 112 1.94 -9.25 -19.99
CA SER A 112 3.23 -9.72 -19.48
C SER A 112 3.50 -9.25 -18.05
N GLU A 113 3.01 -8.08 -17.66
CA GLU A 113 3.07 -7.62 -16.27
C GLU A 113 2.09 -8.40 -15.38
N ARG A 114 0.89 -8.69 -15.88
CA ARG A 114 -0.10 -9.52 -15.17
C ARG A 114 0.41 -10.93 -14.93
N GLU A 115 1.04 -11.55 -15.93
CA GLU A 115 1.67 -12.86 -15.79
C GLU A 115 2.80 -12.84 -14.75
N ALA A 116 3.69 -11.85 -14.82
CA ALA A 116 4.80 -11.70 -13.88
C ALA A 116 4.29 -11.47 -12.44
N PHE A 117 3.21 -10.69 -12.27
CA PHE A 117 2.54 -10.53 -10.99
C PHE A 117 1.97 -11.85 -10.47
N ALA A 118 1.25 -12.59 -11.30
CA ALA A 118 0.63 -13.88 -10.91
C ALA A 118 1.70 -14.90 -10.48
N GLU A 119 2.79 -15.03 -11.22
CA GLU A 119 3.92 -15.89 -10.86
C GLU A 119 4.57 -15.47 -9.53
N ALA A 120 4.78 -14.17 -9.33
CA ALA A 120 5.36 -13.65 -8.10
C ALA A 120 4.42 -13.84 -6.89
N ALA A 121 3.13 -13.65 -7.07
CA ALA A 121 2.12 -13.89 -6.04
C ALA A 121 2.02 -15.37 -5.66
N HIS A 122 2.03 -16.26 -6.65
CA HIS A 122 2.08 -17.69 -6.40
C HIS A 122 3.33 -18.10 -5.62
N ARG A 123 4.50 -17.62 -6.04
CA ARG A 123 5.77 -17.94 -5.39
C ARG A 123 5.86 -17.42 -3.95
N LYS A 124 5.33 -16.21 -3.69
CA LYS A 124 5.43 -15.56 -2.38
C LYS A 124 4.35 -16.00 -1.39
N TYR A 125 3.12 -16.19 -1.87
CA TYR A 125 1.93 -16.39 -1.04
C TYR A 125 1.26 -17.74 -1.24
N ASP A 126 1.76 -18.58 -2.15
CA ASP A 126 1.08 -19.80 -2.59
C ASP A 126 -0.38 -19.52 -3.03
N PHE A 127 -0.56 -18.42 -3.75
CA PHE A 127 -1.85 -17.89 -4.11
C PHE A 127 -2.05 -17.94 -5.63
N GLU A 128 -3.18 -18.48 -6.06
CA GLU A 128 -3.64 -18.47 -7.44
C GLU A 128 -4.83 -17.53 -7.60
N LEU A 129 -4.82 -16.73 -8.67
CA LEU A 129 -5.96 -15.89 -9.01
C LEU A 129 -7.14 -16.75 -9.42
N SER A 130 -8.33 -16.45 -8.91
CA SER A 130 -9.57 -17.04 -9.43
C SER A 130 -9.93 -16.41 -10.79
N GLU A 131 -10.76 -17.10 -11.58
CA GLU A 131 -11.25 -16.57 -12.84
C GLU A 131 -11.91 -15.18 -12.69
N GLU A 132 -12.64 -14.98 -11.59
CA GLU A 132 -13.26 -13.69 -11.27
C GLU A 132 -12.21 -12.60 -10.99
N GLN A 133 -11.15 -12.92 -10.24
CA GLN A 133 -10.05 -11.99 -9.96
C GLN A 133 -9.24 -11.66 -11.21
N GLU A 134 -9.06 -12.62 -12.11
CA GLU A 134 -8.43 -12.38 -13.41
C GLU A 134 -9.27 -11.44 -14.29
N ALA A 135 -10.60 -11.61 -14.26
CA ALA A 135 -11.52 -10.83 -15.07
C ALA A 135 -11.77 -9.42 -14.53
N GLN A 136 -11.89 -9.26 -13.21
CA GLN A 136 -12.30 -8.01 -12.57
C GLN A 136 -11.17 -7.30 -11.84
N GLY A 137 -10.08 -8.00 -11.54
CA GLY A 137 -8.95 -7.48 -10.77
C GLY A 137 -8.23 -6.34 -11.47
N ILE A 138 -7.87 -5.33 -10.70
CA ILE A 138 -7.05 -4.21 -11.17
C ILE A 138 -5.64 -4.38 -10.62
N LEU A 139 -4.65 -4.34 -11.50
CA LEU A 139 -3.24 -4.37 -11.16
C LEU A 139 -2.66 -2.94 -11.21
N PHE A 140 -1.95 -2.57 -10.17
CA PHE A 140 -1.21 -1.32 -10.10
C PHE A 140 0.28 -1.58 -9.98
N ARG A 141 1.05 -0.94 -10.86
CA ARG A 141 2.50 -0.82 -10.75
C ARG A 141 2.82 0.44 -9.96
N LEU A 142 3.64 0.31 -8.91
CA LEU A 142 4.09 1.45 -8.12
C LEU A 142 5.42 1.96 -8.65
N VAL A 143 5.44 3.23 -9.06
CA VAL A 143 6.61 3.89 -9.64
C VAL A 143 7.02 5.09 -8.80
N PRO A 144 8.30 5.51 -8.83
CA PRO A 144 8.74 6.75 -8.18
C PRO A 144 7.95 7.95 -8.68
N ARG A 145 7.67 8.91 -7.79
CA ARG A 145 7.08 10.21 -8.13
C ARG A 145 8.07 11.36 -8.00
#